data_c969d0ae507a5f7618ac1c72ce4fb38f
#
_entry.id   c969d0ae507a5f7618ac1c72ce4fb38f
#
_cell.length_a   1.000
_cell.length_b   1.000
_cell.length_c   1.000
_cell.angle_alpha   90.00
_cell.angle_beta   90.00
_cell.angle_gamma   90.00
#
_symmetry.space_group_name_H-M   'P 1'
#
loop_
_entity.id
_entity.type
_entity.pdbx_description
1 polymer ?
#
loop_
_entity_poly.entity_id
_entity_poly.type
_entity_poly.pdbx_seq_one_letter_code
_entity_poly.pdbx_strand_id
1 'polypeptide(L)'
;QLLRIDGEMIGLSKISLQSFKQMLEMWKFCDNPLLNYEYLLLRCTQLHEISAIKSTDLICYEVDNLRDFHYLKETVYPKLCRKENPFDKQNVFEIFRNIMHQHELSEHYVQITQIGGMTNRNFKVTWSNESYVLRIPGNGTEGMIVRENEDYNSRLAYQLKITPEIFYLDVQSGVKLVRYIEGAETLNNATIQYMNHIEKVIMVLRTLHTSGVRFNNDFNVFKEIEIYEELLGRVKGWMYEGYSELRPSIFALADRLNQLGVTLTPCHNDLVAENFVKGLDGKIHLIDWEYSGMNDPLW
;
A
#
# COMPACT_ATOMS: atom_id res chain seq x y z
N GLN A 1 -5.83 -33.49 -28.64
CA GLN A 1 -6.21 -32.07 -28.70
C GLN A 1 -5.88 -31.46 -27.33
N LEU A 2 -4.97 -30.50 -27.28
CA LEU A 2 -4.73 -29.71 -26.09
C LEU A 2 -6.00 -28.88 -25.81
N LEU A 3 -6.68 -29.20 -24.72
CA LEU A 3 -7.92 -28.53 -24.35
C LEU A 3 -7.68 -27.19 -23.63
N ARG A 4 -6.46 -27.01 -23.10
CA ARG A 4 -6.08 -25.79 -22.34
C ARG A 4 -4.56 -25.66 -22.26
N ILE A 5 -4.05 -24.42 -22.37
CA ILE A 5 -2.66 -24.06 -22.08
C ILE A 5 -2.67 -23.24 -20.80
N ASP A 6 -2.05 -23.77 -19.72
CA ASP A 6 -2.01 -23.10 -18.41
C ASP A 6 -0.76 -22.24 -18.20
N GLY A 7 0.22 -22.32 -19.09
CA GLY A 7 1.46 -21.56 -19.05
C GLY A 7 2.61 -22.22 -19.80
N GLU A 8 3.74 -21.55 -19.85
CA GLU A 8 4.98 -22.01 -20.42
C GLU A 8 5.95 -22.44 -19.31
N MET A 9 6.69 -23.52 -19.55
CA MET A 9 7.69 -24.02 -18.61
C MET A 9 8.99 -23.24 -18.79
N ILE A 10 9.48 -22.61 -17.74
CA ILE A 10 10.68 -21.76 -17.75
C ILE A 10 12.00 -22.52 -17.59
N GLY A 11 11.96 -23.87 -17.64
CA GLY A 11 13.16 -24.71 -17.55
C GLY A 11 13.77 -24.87 -16.15
N LEU A 12 13.11 -24.37 -15.09
CA LEU A 12 13.54 -24.56 -13.70
C LEU A 12 12.80 -25.74 -13.06
N SER A 13 13.55 -26.80 -12.70
CA SER A 13 12.98 -27.99 -12.09
C SER A 13 13.71 -28.34 -10.79
N LYS A 14 12.95 -28.65 -9.73
CA LYS A 14 13.50 -29.24 -8.50
C LYS A 14 13.21 -30.74 -8.53
N ILE A 15 14.27 -31.54 -8.62
CA ILE A 15 14.18 -32.99 -8.82
C ILE A 15 14.87 -33.69 -7.65
N SER A 16 14.27 -34.75 -7.10
CA SER A 16 14.94 -35.61 -6.12
C SER A 16 16.09 -36.36 -6.76
N LEU A 17 17.12 -36.73 -6.01
CA LEU A 17 18.23 -37.55 -6.51
C LEU A 17 17.73 -38.89 -7.03
N GLN A 18 16.70 -39.46 -6.43
CA GLN A 18 16.11 -40.72 -6.88
C GLN A 18 15.44 -40.55 -8.25
N SER A 19 14.61 -39.52 -8.42
CA SER A 19 13.97 -39.21 -9.71
C SER A 19 15.00 -38.90 -10.79
N PHE A 20 16.05 -38.16 -10.46
CA PHE A 20 17.15 -37.88 -11.40
C PHE A 20 17.86 -39.14 -11.87
N LYS A 21 18.17 -40.08 -10.96
CA LYS A 21 18.76 -41.36 -11.35
C LYS A 21 17.86 -42.17 -12.30
N GLN A 22 16.55 -42.19 -12.06
CA GLN A 22 15.58 -42.84 -12.92
C GLN A 22 15.50 -42.17 -14.30
N MET A 23 15.53 -40.86 -14.36
CA MET A 23 15.59 -40.12 -15.63
C MET A 23 16.85 -40.48 -16.43
N LEU A 24 18.02 -40.62 -15.78
CA LEU A 24 19.25 -41.03 -16.41
C LEU A 24 19.17 -42.47 -16.99
N GLU A 25 18.55 -43.39 -16.25
CA GLU A 25 18.32 -44.75 -16.77
C GLU A 25 17.40 -44.73 -18.00
N MET A 26 16.31 -43.96 -17.96
CA MET A 26 15.41 -43.81 -19.12
C MET A 26 16.11 -43.17 -20.31
N TRP A 27 16.99 -42.19 -20.07
CA TRP A 27 17.75 -41.51 -21.13
C TRP A 27 18.70 -42.49 -21.89
N LYS A 28 19.31 -43.46 -21.19
CA LYS A 28 20.17 -44.47 -21.80
C LYS A 28 19.48 -45.31 -22.88
N PHE A 29 18.16 -45.44 -22.78
CA PHE A 29 17.32 -46.18 -23.73
C PHE A 29 16.54 -45.26 -24.68
N CYS A 30 16.90 -43.99 -24.74
CA CYS A 30 16.23 -43.02 -25.59
C CYS A 30 16.90 -42.98 -26.98
N ASP A 31 16.10 -43.12 -28.02
CA ASP A 31 16.61 -43.10 -29.42
C ASP A 31 17.07 -41.69 -29.86
N ASN A 32 16.71 -40.66 -29.12
CA ASN A 32 17.11 -39.28 -29.39
C ASN A 32 18.01 -38.72 -28.26
N PRO A 33 19.35 -38.69 -28.48
CA PRO A 33 20.31 -38.20 -27.50
C PRO A 33 20.23 -36.68 -27.28
N LEU A 34 19.54 -35.93 -28.14
CA LEU A 34 19.32 -34.48 -28.03
C LEU A 34 17.98 -34.13 -27.37
N LEU A 35 17.28 -35.12 -26.81
CA LEU A 35 16.03 -34.89 -26.11
C LEU A 35 16.27 -34.03 -24.85
N ASN A 36 15.56 -32.91 -24.73
CA ASN A 36 15.63 -32.07 -23.55
C ASN A 36 15.18 -32.84 -22.31
N TYR A 37 15.80 -32.55 -21.18
CA TYR A 37 15.53 -33.22 -19.90
C TYR A 37 14.08 -33.03 -19.42
N GLU A 38 13.42 -31.96 -19.82
CA GLU A 38 12.02 -31.69 -19.51
C GLU A 38 11.09 -32.77 -20.08
N TYR A 39 11.35 -33.25 -21.30
CA TYR A 39 10.57 -34.32 -21.88
C TYR A 39 10.81 -35.66 -21.17
N LEU A 40 12.02 -35.88 -20.64
CA LEU A 40 12.30 -37.05 -19.80
C LEU A 40 11.54 -36.95 -18.47
N LEU A 41 11.53 -35.76 -17.86
CA LEU A 41 10.79 -35.50 -16.63
C LEU A 41 9.30 -35.78 -16.83
N LEU A 42 8.70 -35.28 -17.90
CA LEU A 42 7.30 -35.54 -18.24
C LEU A 42 7.00 -37.03 -18.50
N ARG A 43 7.94 -37.79 -19.06
CA ARG A 43 7.79 -39.25 -19.21
C ARG A 43 7.85 -40.01 -17.89
N CYS A 44 8.47 -39.42 -16.86
CA CYS A 44 8.53 -39.99 -15.50
C CYS A 44 7.25 -39.78 -14.68
N THR A 45 6.22 -39.12 -15.22
CA THR A 45 4.94 -38.85 -14.48
C THR A 45 4.23 -40.13 -14.03
N GLN A 46 4.46 -41.25 -14.71
CA GLN A 46 3.92 -42.56 -14.29
C GLN A 46 4.61 -43.13 -13.05
N LEU A 47 5.82 -42.63 -12.73
CA LEU A 47 6.65 -43.12 -11.63
C LEU A 47 6.66 -42.14 -10.43
N HIS A 48 6.36 -40.88 -10.68
CA HIS A 48 6.43 -39.83 -9.69
C HIS A 48 5.32 -38.79 -9.94
N GLU A 49 4.81 -38.26 -8.85
CA GLU A 49 3.93 -37.09 -8.90
C GLU A 49 4.74 -35.84 -9.27
N ILE A 50 4.35 -35.18 -10.34
CA ILE A 50 4.97 -33.92 -10.80
C ILE A 50 3.98 -32.80 -10.53
N SER A 51 4.39 -31.84 -9.70
CA SER A 51 3.62 -30.64 -9.42
C SER A 51 4.20 -29.42 -10.14
N ALA A 52 3.37 -28.70 -10.86
CA ALA A 52 3.74 -27.40 -11.43
C ALA A 52 3.51 -26.28 -10.43
N ILE A 53 4.52 -25.45 -10.19
CA ILE A 53 4.40 -24.24 -9.39
C ILE A 53 4.15 -23.09 -10.37
N LYS A 54 2.96 -22.48 -10.27
CA LYS A 54 2.63 -21.28 -11.04
C LYS A 54 3.12 -20.07 -10.26
N SER A 55 4.03 -19.30 -10.83
CA SER A 55 4.45 -18.02 -10.28
C SER A 55 3.85 -16.90 -11.11
N THR A 56 3.13 -16.00 -10.46
CA THR A 56 2.56 -14.78 -11.07
C THR A 56 3.52 -13.59 -10.99
N ASP A 57 4.54 -13.69 -10.12
CA ASP A 57 5.45 -12.59 -9.79
C ASP A 57 6.83 -12.74 -10.44
N LEU A 58 7.09 -13.89 -11.03
CA LEU A 58 8.35 -14.14 -11.73
C LEU A 58 8.32 -13.47 -13.09
N ILE A 59 9.29 -12.60 -13.35
CA ILE A 59 9.50 -12.02 -14.66
C ILE A 59 10.62 -12.81 -15.32
N CYS A 60 10.27 -13.56 -16.36
CA CYS A 60 11.22 -14.27 -17.21
C CYS A 60 11.28 -13.60 -18.57
N TYR A 61 12.48 -13.45 -19.10
CA TYR A 61 12.71 -12.95 -20.44
C TYR A 61 13.82 -13.76 -21.10
N GLU A 62 13.53 -14.33 -22.26
CA GLU A 62 14.48 -15.11 -23.03
C GLU A 62 15.29 -14.19 -23.94
N VAL A 63 16.60 -14.35 -23.94
CA VAL A 63 17.55 -13.53 -24.71
C VAL A 63 18.35 -14.45 -25.64
N ASP A 64 17.87 -14.63 -26.86
CA ASP A 64 18.50 -15.54 -27.84
C ASP A 64 19.43 -14.79 -28.80
N ASN A 65 19.23 -13.48 -28.93
CA ASN A 65 19.99 -12.70 -29.91
C ASN A 65 20.21 -11.24 -29.41
N LEU A 66 20.99 -10.47 -30.16
CA LEU A 66 21.36 -9.10 -29.81
C LEU A 66 20.14 -8.15 -29.75
N ARG A 67 19.12 -8.39 -30.57
CA ARG A 67 17.88 -7.59 -30.57
C ARG A 67 17.11 -7.79 -29.26
N ASP A 68 17.02 -9.02 -28.78
CA ASP A 68 16.35 -9.36 -27.51
C ASP A 68 17.12 -8.74 -26.35
N PHE A 69 18.45 -8.74 -26.41
CA PHE A 69 19.30 -8.07 -25.42
C PHE A 69 19.04 -6.56 -25.37
N HIS A 70 18.96 -5.89 -26.52
CA HIS A 70 18.65 -4.45 -26.57
C HIS A 70 17.25 -4.18 -26.03
N TYR A 71 16.25 -4.98 -26.40
CA TYR A 71 14.90 -4.85 -25.88
C TYR A 71 14.83 -5.09 -24.36
N LEU A 72 15.52 -6.11 -23.87
CA LEU A 72 15.66 -6.35 -22.42
C LEU A 72 16.27 -5.13 -21.73
N LYS A 73 17.41 -4.63 -22.22
CA LYS A 73 18.13 -3.52 -21.63
C LYS A 73 17.36 -2.20 -21.64
N GLU A 74 16.68 -1.90 -22.74
CA GLU A 74 16.06 -0.60 -22.97
C GLU A 74 14.60 -0.54 -22.53
N THR A 75 13.91 -1.68 -22.45
CA THR A 75 12.48 -1.74 -22.19
C THR A 75 12.12 -2.55 -20.94
N VAL A 76 12.64 -3.79 -20.85
CA VAL A 76 12.23 -4.72 -19.78
C VAL A 76 12.94 -4.41 -18.47
N TYR A 77 14.28 -4.28 -18.51
CA TYR A 77 15.09 -4.00 -17.33
C TYR A 77 14.73 -2.69 -16.61
N PRO A 78 14.48 -1.56 -17.31
CA PRO A 78 13.98 -0.36 -16.65
C PRO A 78 12.60 -0.54 -15.98
N LYS A 79 11.72 -1.36 -16.58
CA LYS A 79 10.43 -1.70 -15.95
C LYS A 79 10.59 -2.55 -14.70
N LEU A 80 11.58 -3.47 -14.70
CA LEU A 80 11.94 -4.28 -13.54
C LEU A 80 12.49 -3.42 -12.41
N CYS A 81 13.47 -2.57 -12.72
CA CYS A 81 14.05 -1.65 -11.74
C CYS A 81 12.99 -0.73 -11.12
N ARG A 82 12.00 -0.29 -11.91
CA ARG A 82 10.86 0.49 -11.40
C ARG A 82 9.94 -0.32 -10.49
N LYS A 83 9.72 -1.60 -10.79
CA LYS A 83 8.96 -2.50 -9.90
C LYS A 83 9.71 -2.75 -8.58
N GLU A 84 11.04 -2.83 -8.62
CA GLU A 84 11.89 -2.99 -7.43
C GLU A 84 12.05 -1.69 -6.63
N ASN A 85 11.99 -0.54 -7.29
CA ASN A 85 12.04 0.77 -6.64
C ASN A 85 10.85 1.65 -7.07
N PRO A 86 9.67 1.42 -6.52
CA PRO A 86 8.45 2.17 -6.86
C PRO A 86 8.58 3.67 -6.55
N PHE A 87 9.60 4.06 -5.77
CA PHE A 87 9.86 5.43 -5.31
C PHE A 87 10.88 6.18 -6.17
N ASP A 88 11.35 5.58 -7.26
CA ASP A 88 12.21 6.27 -8.20
C ASP A 88 11.50 7.45 -8.85
N LYS A 89 12.24 8.55 -9.07
CA LYS A 89 11.71 9.81 -9.62
C LYS A 89 10.93 9.61 -10.92
N GLN A 90 11.43 8.75 -11.80
CA GLN A 90 10.79 8.48 -13.07
C GLN A 90 9.46 7.76 -12.89
N ASN A 91 9.39 6.82 -11.95
CA ASN A 91 8.14 6.13 -11.63
C ASN A 91 7.12 7.09 -11.00
N VAL A 92 7.56 7.95 -10.09
CA VAL A 92 6.73 9.02 -9.50
C VAL A 92 6.17 9.93 -10.58
N PHE A 93 7.00 10.33 -11.56
CA PHE A 93 6.56 11.13 -12.71
C PHE A 93 5.51 10.40 -13.56
N GLU A 94 5.74 9.14 -13.90
CA GLU A 94 4.80 8.34 -14.69
C GLU A 94 3.44 8.18 -13.99
N ILE A 95 3.45 7.93 -12.67
CA ILE A 95 2.22 7.87 -11.88
C ILE A 95 1.49 9.22 -11.93
N PHE A 96 2.20 10.33 -11.67
CA PHE A 96 1.61 11.67 -11.72
C PHE A 96 1.02 11.99 -13.09
N ARG A 97 1.79 11.76 -14.17
CA ARG A 97 1.39 11.99 -15.55
C ARG A 97 0.10 11.23 -15.91
N ASN A 98 0.01 9.97 -15.49
CA ASN A 98 -1.16 9.12 -15.73
C ASN A 98 -2.38 9.62 -14.96
N ILE A 99 -2.24 9.99 -13.68
CA ILE A 99 -3.33 10.55 -12.86
C ILE A 99 -3.86 11.84 -13.48
N MET A 100 -2.96 12.71 -13.96
CA MET A 100 -3.34 13.99 -14.57
C MET A 100 -3.80 13.86 -16.02
N HIS A 101 -3.80 12.66 -16.59
CA HIS A 101 -4.15 12.38 -18.02
C HIS A 101 -3.33 13.20 -19.02
N GLN A 102 -2.07 13.51 -18.67
CA GLN A 102 -1.17 14.35 -19.48
C GLN A 102 -0.11 13.49 -20.19
N HIS A 103 -0.53 12.63 -21.12
CA HIS A 103 0.33 11.63 -21.76
C HIS A 103 1.52 12.20 -22.55
N GLU A 104 1.43 13.44 -23.01
CA GLU A 104 2.51 14.16 -23.73
C GLU A 104 3.43 14.96 -22.78
N LEU A 105 3.13 15.01 -21.48
CA LEU A 105 3.93 15.74 -20.50
C LEU A 105 5.33 15.16 -20.42
N SER A 106 6.33 16.04 -20.57
CA SER A 106 7.74 15.70 -20.38
C SER A 106 8.16 15.92 -18.93
N GLU A 107 8.98 15.02 -18.40
CA GLU A 107 9.56 15.12 -17.05
C GLU A 107 10.28 16.45 -16.82
N HIS A 108 10.84 17.05 -17.87
CA HIS A 108 11.54 18.34 -17.79
C HIS A 108 10.68 19.49 -17.24
N TYR A 109 9.36 19.42 -17.40
CA TYR A 109 8.42 20.44 -16.91
C TYR A 109 7.87 20.15 -15.51
N VAL A 110 8.34 19.09 -14.85
CA VAL A 110 7.83 18.66 -13.54
C VAL A 110 8.97 18.63 -12.54
N GLN A 111 8.79 19.34 -11.43
CA GLN A 111 9.72 19.23 -10.31
C GLN A 111 9.18 18.20 -9.31
N ILE A 112 10.01 17.23 -8.94
CA ILE A 112 9.65 16.18 -7.98
C ILE A 112 10.68 16.22 -6.85
N THR A 113 10.18 16.38 -5.62
CA THR A 113 10.99 16.37 -4.39
C THR A 113 10.34 15.47 -3.35
N GLN A 114 11.08 14.55 -2.79
CA GLN A 114 10.58 13.72 -1.70
C GLN A 114 10.42 14.56 -0.43
N ILE A 115 9.26 14.42 0.23
CA ILE A 115 8.91 15.17 1.44
C ILE A 115 8.44 14.19 2.52
N GLY A 116 9.28 13.76 3.40
CA GLY A 116 8.91 12.95 4.56
C GLY A 116 8.10 11.69 4.27
N GLY A 117 7.61 11.05 5.34
CA GLY A 117 6.81 9.81 5.36
C GLY A 117 7.57 8.64 5.96
N MET A 118 6.97 7.98 6.97
CA MET A 118 7.56 6.79 7.60
C MET A 118 7.15 5.51 6.87
N THR A 119 5.86 5.25 6.79
CA THR A 119 5.28 4.08 6.11
C THR A 119 4.96 4.37 4.65
N ASN A 120 4.46 5.56 4.35
CA ASN A 120 4.17 6.04 3.01
C ASN A 120 5.31 6.96 2.52
N ARG A 121 5.60 6.95 1.22
CA ARG A 121 6.51 7.90 0.59
C ARG A 121 5.72 9.03 -0.04
N ASN A 122 6.01 10.26 0.41
CA ASN A 122 5.35 11.45 -0.09
C ASN A 122 6.30 12.25 -0.97
N PHE A 123 5.79 12.71 -2.11
CA PHE A 123 6.53 13.52 -3.08
C PHE A 123 5.76 14.81 -3.34
N LYS A 124 6.43 15.95 -3.16
CA LYS A 124 5.94 17.21 -3.70
C LYS A 124 6.21 17.20 -5.21
N VAL A 125 5.14 17.35 -5.99
CA VAL A 125 5.18 17.45 -7.45
C VAL A 125 4.71 18.85 -7.83
N THR A 126 5.57 19.62 -8.48
CA THR A 126 5.22 20.96 -8.96
C THR A 126 5.16 20.96 -10.48
N TRP A 127 4.02 21.35 -11.01
CA TRP A 127 3.74 21.43 -12.44
C TRP A 127 2.79 22.61 -12.73
N SER A 128 3.07 23.38 -13.79
CA SER A 128 2.22 24.50 -14.24
C SER A 128 1.89 25.52 -13.14
N ASN A 129 2.88 25.87 -12.30
CA ASN A 129 2.76 26.75 -11.14
C ASN A 129 1.84 26.24 -10.01
N GLU A 130 1.41 25.00 -10.08
CA GLU A 130 0.67 24.34 -9.01
C GLU A 130 1.51 23.26 -8.36
N SER A 131 1.27 23.02 -7.09
CA SER A 131 1.99 22.00 -6.33
C SER A 131 1.01 20.98 -5.75
N TYR A 132 1.44 19.73 -5.76
CA TYR A 132 0.69 18.56 -5.33
C TYR A 132 1.52 17.71 -4.38
N VAL A 133 0.87 16.89 -3.58
CA VAL A 133 1.51 15.79 -2.85
C VAL A 133 1.05 14.49 -3.45
N LEU A 134 1.97 13.72 -3.99
CA LEU A 134 1.75 12.35 -4.42
C LEU A 134 2.24 11.40 -3.33
N ARG A 135 1.32 10.65 -2.73
CA ARG A 135 1.60 9.58 -1.77
C ARG A 135 1.66 8.26 -2.51
N ILE A 136 2.76 7.53 -2.35
CA ILE A 136 2.91 6.15 -2.78
C ILE A 136 3.07 5.30 -1.52
N PRO A 137 2.16 4.35 -1.24
CA PRO A 137 2.25 3.49 -0.07
C PRO A 137 3.54 2.66 -0.06
N GLY A 138 4.09 2.45 1.13
CA GLY A 138 5.14 1.48 1.36
C GLY A 138 4.58 0.07 1.48
N ASN A 139 5.46 -0.91 1.47
CA ASN A 139 5.09 -2.31 1.68
C ASN A 139 4.64 -2.55 3.13
N GLY A 140 3.68 -3.43 3.34
CA GLY A 140 3.29 -3.91 4.67
C GLY A 140 2.08 -3.21 5.30
N THR A 141 1.41 -2.28 4.61
CA THR A 141 0.13 -1.69 5.07
C THR A 141 -1.09 -2.44 4.51
N GLU A 142 -0.86 -3.45 3.69
CA GLU A 142 -1.87 -4.28 3.06
C GLU A 142 -2.65 -5.07 4.12
N GLY A 143 -3.98 -4.94 4.11
CA GLY A 143 -4.86 -5.60 5.08
C GLY A 143 -5.04 -4.86 6.43
N MET A 144 -4.32 -3.75 6.66
CA MET A 144 -4.49 -2.92 7.85
C MET A 144 -5.41 -1.72 7.59
N ILE A 145 -5.46 -1.22 6.37
CA ILE A 145 -6.17 -0.01 5.99
C ILE A 145 -7.21 -0.32 4.93
N VAL A 146 -8.46 0.08 5.19
CA VAL A 146 -9.57 -0.02 4.24
C VAL A 146 -9.60 1.26 3.41
N ARG A 147 -9.00 1.23 2.22
CA ARG A 147 -8.81 2.41 1.37
C ARG A 147 -10.11 3.05 0.86
N GLU A 148 -11.18 2.27 0.72
CA GLU A 148 -12.52 2.77 0.40
C GLU A 148 -13.03 3.72 1.48
N ASN A 149 -12.78 3.39 2.76
CA ASN A 149 -13.15 4.26 3.89
C ASN A 149 -12.30 5.52 3.90
N GLU A 150 -10.98 5.41 3.67
CA GLU A 150 -10.08 6.55 3.57
C GLU A 150 -10.54 7.52 2.47
N ASP A 151 -10.86 7.01 1.27
CA ASP A 151 -11.31 7.85 0.14
C ASP A 151 -12.61 8.57 0.49
N TYR A 152 -13.62 7.83 0.90
CA TYR A 152 -14.93 8.38 1.21
C TYR A 152 -14.85 9.45 2.33
N ASN A 153 -14.21 9.11 3.46
CA ASN A 153 -14.14 9.97 4.64
C ASN A 153 -13.31 11.23 4.37
N SER A 154 -12.17 11.08 3.66
CA SER A 154 -11.33 12.24 3.35
C SER A 154 -12.00 13.21 2.38
N ARG A 155 -12.85 12.73 1.44
CA ARG A 155 -13.64 13.61 0.57
C ARG A 155 -14.71 14.38 1.34
N LEU A 156 -15.35 13.76 2.35
CA LEU A 156 -16.25 14.50 3.26
C LEU A 156 -15.47 15.54 4.07
N ALA A 157 -14.29 15.20 4.58
CA ALA A 157 -13.44 16.16 5.29
C ALA A 157 -13.01 17.34 4.38
N TYR A 158 -12.78 17.09 3.09
CA TYR A 158 -12.53 18.17 2.13
C TYR A 158 -13.75 19.09 1.96
N GLN A 159 -14.94 18.55 1.89
CA GLN A 159 -16.18 19.36 1.84
C GLN A 159 -16.33 20.26 3.08
N LEU A 160 -15.86 19.81 4.24
CA LEU A 160 -15.79 20.60 5.48
C LEU A 160 -14.63 21.61 5.48
N LYS A 161 -13.77 21.61 4.46
CA LYS A 161 -12.61 22.50 4.30
C LYS A 161 -11.56 22.36 5.41
N ILE A 162 -11.43 21.17 5.98
CA ILE A 162 -10.46 20.85 7.03
C ILE A 162 -9.29 20.01 6.54
N THR A 163 -9.31 19.57 5.29
CA THR A 163 -8.22 18.85 4.62
C THR A 163 -7.97 19.42 3.23
N PRO A 164 -6.80 19.22 2.60
CA PRO A 164 -6.53 19.64 1.22
C PRO A 164 -7.44 18.95 0.20
N GLU A 165 -7.56 19.57 -0.97
CA GLU A 165 -8.27 18.98 -2.12
C GLU A 165 -7.65 17.64 -2.55
N ILE A 166 -8.52 16.64 -2.80
CA ILE A 166 -8.12 15.30 -3.20
C ILE A 166 -8.46 15.12 -4.68
N PHE A 167 -7.42 15.04 -5.51
CA PHE A 167 -7.56 14.82 -6.94
C PHE A 167 -7.77 13.35 -7.28
N TYR A 168 -7.05 12.48 -6.58
CA TYR A 168 -7.04 11.06 -6.88
C TYR A 168 -6.75 10.24 -5.62
N LEU A 169 -7.42 9.12 -5.48
CA LEU A 169 -7.08 8.03 -4.57
C LEU A 169 -7.48 6.72 -5.25
N ASP A 170 -6.49 5.84 -5.46
CA ASP A 170 -6.73 4.49 -5.90
C ASP A 170 -6.90 3.57 -4.71
N VAL A 171 -8.09 3.02 -4.55
CA VAL A 171 -8.44 2.16 -3.41
C VAL A 171 -7.73 0.81 -3.43
N GLN A 172 -7.21 0.38 -4.56
CA GLN A 172 -6.46 -0.88 -4.67
C GLN A 172 -5.00 -0.71 -4.28
N SER A 173 -4.33 0.29 -4.83
CA SER A 173 -2.91 0.54 -4.55
C SER A 173 -2.66 1.49 -3.39
N GLY A 174 -3.64 2.31 -3.00
CA GLY A 174 -3.49 3.37 -2.00
C GLY A 174 -2.71 4.59 -2.49
N VAL A 175 -2.39 4.68 -3.79
CA VAL A 175 -1.79 5.87 -4.38
C VAL A 175 -2.75 7.03 -4.29
N LYS A 176 -2.29 8.18 -3.78
CA LYS A 176 -3.12 9.35 -3.52
C LYS A 176 -2.45 10.63 -4.03
N LEU A 177 -3.21 11.48 -4.70
CA LEU A 177 -2.78 12.81 -5.13
C LEU A 177 -3.66 13.88 -4.48
N VAL A 178 -3.05 14.79 -3.75
CA VAL A 178 -3.74 15.89 -3.08
C VAL A 178 -3.09 17.24 -3.40
N ARG A 179 -3.81 18.34 -3.16
CA ARG A 179 -3.26 19.70 -3.24
C ARG A 179 -2.14 19.86 -2.19
N TYR A 180 -1.00 20.41 -2.60
CA TYR A 180 0.03 20.81 -1.66
C TYR A 180 -0.44 22.04 -0.86
N ILE A 181 -0.21 22.05 0.43
CA ILE A 181 -0.50 23.19 1.31
C ILE A 181 0.66 24.16 1.17
N GLU A 182 0.43 25.32 0.55
CA GLU A 182 1.49 26.31 0.36
C GLU A 182 2.02 26.83 1.70
N GLY A 183 3.35 26.89 1.81
CA GLY A 183 4.02 27.25 3.05
C GLY A 183 3.80 26.23 4.18
N ALA A 184 3.54 24.96 3.82
CA ALA A 184 3.27 23.88 4.78
C ALA A 184 4.28 23.84 5.93
N GLU A 185 3.79 24.01 7.14
CA GLU A 185 4.50 23.80 8.40
C GLU A 185 3.79 22.67 9.15
N THR A 186 4.39 21.48 9.12
CA THR A 186 3.88 20.33 9.89
C THR A 186 4.09 20.61 11.37
N LEU A 187 3.02 20.49 12.18
CA LEU A 187 3.16 20.64 13.62
C LEU A 187 3.92 19.44 14.19
N ASN A 188 4.44 19.63 15.40
CA ASN A 188 5.14 18.61 16.16
C ASN A 188 4.83 18.81 17.66
N ASN A 189 5.31 17.90 18.50
CA ASN A 189 5.05 17.93 19.94
C ASN A 189 5.44 19.24 20.63
N ALA A 190 6.39 20.00 20.08
CA ALA A 190 6.78 21.31 20.63
C ALA A 190 5.89 22.43 20.09
N THR A 191 5.62 22.44 18.79
CA THR A 191 4.88 23.56 18.15
C THR A 191 3.37 23.48 18.36
N ILE A 192 2.79 22.28 18.53
CA ILE A 192 1.35 22.13 18.81
C ILE A 192 0.94 22.78 20.13
N GLN A 193 1.87 22.90 21.07
CA GLN A 193 1.62 23.48 22.41
C GLN A 193 1.43 25.02 22.38
N TYR A 194 1.73 25.69 21.29
CA TYR A 194 1.46 27.13 21.20
C TYR A 194 -0.05 27.38 21.19
N MET A 195 -0.50 28.30 22.06
CA MET A 195 -1.93 28.57 22.30
C MET A 195 -2.70 28.82 20.99
N ASN A 196 -2.14 29.59 20.09
CA ASN A 196 -2.75 29.87 18.79
C ASN A 196 -2.88 28.65 17.88
N HIS A 197 -2.02 27.59 18.05
CA HIS A 197 -2.16 26.33 17.34
C HIS A 197 -3.23 25.46 18.00
N ILE A 198 -3.23 25.37 19.33
CA ILE A 198 -4.26 24.63 20.07
C ILE A 198 -5.66 25.14 19.72
N GLU A 199 -5.89 26.45 19.72
CA GLU A 199 -7.20 27.05 19.36
C GLU A 199 -7.63 26.62 17.94
N LYS A 200 -6.71 26.65 16.96
CA LYS A 200 -7.02 26.29 15.60
C LYS A 200 -7.24 24.79 15.42
N VAL A 201 -6.47 23.95 16.12
CA VAL A 201 -6.67 22.49 16.16
C VAL A 201 -8.05 22.18 16.72
N ILE A 202 -8.44 22.81 17.85
CA ILE A 202 -9.78 22.66 18.44
C ILE A 202 -10.87 23.07 17.44
N MET A 203 -10.68 24.16 16.70
CA MET A 203 -11.64 24.57 15.66
C MET A 203 -11.80 23.51 14.56
N VAL A 204 -10.71 22.92 14.08
CA VAL A 204 -10.75 21.84 13.07
C VAL A 204 -11.50 20.62 13.61
N LEU A 205 -11.16 20.15 14.81
CA LEU A 205 -11.82 19.01 15.45
C LEU A 205 -13.29 19.27 15.73
N ARG A 206 -13.62 20.46 16.25
CA ARG A 206 -15.01 20.85 16.48
C ARG A 206 -15.80 20.88 15.18
N THR A 207 -15.23 21.43 14.09
CA THR A 207 -15.87 21.43 12.78
C THR A 207 -16.18 20.01 12.31
N LEU A 208 -15.24 19.08 12.51
CA LEU A 208 -15.43 17.67 12.17
C LEU A 208 -16.54 17.03 13.02
N HIS A 209 -16.38 17.04 14.34
CA HIS A 209 -17.25 16.32 15.28
C HIS A 209 -18.69 16.84 15.29
N THR A 210 -18.91 18.13 14.99
CA THR A 210 -20.26 18.74 14.96
C THR A 210 -20.84 18.90 13.57
N SER A 211 -20.17 18.40 12.53
CA SER A 211 -20.57 18.56 11.12
C SER A 211 -21.88 17.89 10.75
N GLY A 212 -22.28 16.86 11.49
CA GLY A 212 -23.43 16.00 11.14
C GLY A 212 -23.19 15.06 9.97
N VAL A 213 -21.99 15.03 9.34
CA VAL A 213 -21.66 14.05 8.32
C VAL A 213 -21.52 12.66 8.93
N ARG A 214 -21.83 11.62 8.16
CA ARG A 214 -21.60 10.25 8.59
C ARG A 214 -20.49 9.63 7.73
N PHE A 215 -19.43 9.16 8.39
CA PHE A 215 -18.36 8.40 7.75
C PHE A 215 -18.83 7.00 7.38
N ASN A 216 -18.12 6.38 6.42
CA ASN A 216 -18.51 5.11 5.82
C ASN A 216 -18.44 3.92 6.79
N ASN A 217 -17.61 4.04 7.82
CA ASN A 217 -17.34 2.98 8.80
C ASN A 217 -17.44 3.50 10.23
N ASP A 218 -17.69 2.59 11.15
CA ASP A 218 -17.49 2.83 12.57
C ASP A 218 -16.08 2.34 12.94
N PHE A 219 -15.32 3.16 13.68
CA PHE A 219 -14.04 2.77 14.26
C PHE A 219 -14.27 2.15 15.63
N ASN A 220 -13.65 1.01 15.88
CA ASN A 220 -13.75 0.35 17.19
C ASN A 220 -12.38 -0.24 17.54
N VAL A 221 -11.73 0.33 18.54
CA VAL A 221 -10.38 -0.07 18.95
C VAL A 221 -10.27 -1.56 19.31
N PHE A 222 -11.32 -2.16 19.86
CA PHE A 222 -11.30 -3.59 20.22
C PHE A 222 -11.32 -4.47 18.99
N LYS A 223 -12.06 -4.08 17.94
CA LYS A 223 -11.99 -4.76 16.64
C LYS A 223 -10.65 -4.58 15.97
N GLU A 224 -10.04 -3.40 16.08
CA GLU A 224 -8.68 -3.17 15.57
C GLU A 224 -7.67 -4.08 16.26
N ILE A 225 -7.77 -4.24 17.60
CA ILE A 225 -6.94 -5.21 18.33
C ILE A 225 -7.10 -6.63 17.75
N GLU A 226 -8.32 -7.09 17.51
CA GLU A 226 -8.57 -8.41 16.95
C GLU A 226 -7.98 -8.56 15.53
N ILE A 227 -8.08 -7.52 14.70
CA ILE A 227 -7.49 -7.51 13.35
C ILE A 227 -5.96 -7.63 13.45
N TYR A 228 -5.32 -6.86 14.33
CA TYR A 228 -3.87 -6.93 14.52
C TYR A 228 -3.42 -8.27 15.10
N GLU A 229 -4.18 -8.88 16.02
CA GLU A 229 -3.95 -10.24 16.54
C GLU A 229 -3.98 -11.27 15.40
N GLU A 230 -4.96 -11.18 14.52
CA GLU A 230 -5.08 -12.07 13.36
C GLU A 230 -3.91 -11.88 12.37
N LEU A 231 -3.56 -10.64 12.04
CA LEU A 231 -2.43 -10.33 11.15
C LEU A 231 -1.12 -10.87 11.72
N LEU A 232 -0.89 -10.68 13.03
CA LEU A 232 0.29 -11.19 13.71
C LEU A 232 0.33 -12.73 13.68
N GLY A 233 -0.81 -13.38 13.85
CA GLY A 233 -0.95 -14.84 13.74
C GLY A 233 -0.59 -15.35 12.32
N ARG A 234 -1.01 -14.65 11.27
CA ARG A 234 -0.69 -15.00 9.87
C ARG A 234 0.82 -15.01 9.58
N VAL A 235 1.57 -14.08 10.17
CA VAL A 235 3.04 -14.01 10.03
C VAL A 235 3.77 -14.84 11.09
N LYS A 236 3.05 -15.65 11.89
CA LYS A 236 3.60 -16.43 13.02
C LYS A 236 4.40 -15.56 13.98
N GLY A 237 3.95 -14.34 14.18
CA GLY A 237 4.52 -13.44 15.17
C GLY A 237 4.17 -13.85 16.60
N TRP A 238 4.73 -13.18 17.56
CA TRP A 238 4.48 -13.43 18.98
C TRP A 238 3.91 -12.19 19.66
N MET A 239 3.10 -12.41 20.68
CA MET A 239 2.61 -11.36 21.57
C MET A 239 3.66 -11.05 22.65
N TYR A 240 3.55 -9.84 23.23
CA TYR A 240 4.34 -9.48 24.40
C TYR A 240 4.00 -10.40 25.58
N GLU A 241 4.98 -10.63 26.46
CA GLU A 241 4.79 -11.36 27.72
C GLU A 241 3.68 -10.69 28.56
N GLY A 242 2.78 -11.47 29.11
CA GLY A 242 1.63 -10.99 29.89
C GLY A 242 0.43 -10.50 29.07
N TYR A 243 0.51 -10.52 27.74
CA TYR A 243 -0.61 -10.06 26.91
C TYR A 243 -1.87 -10.93 27.09
N SER A 244 -1.71 -12.25 27.16
CA SER A 244 -2.84 -13.18 27.30
C SER A 244 -3.62 -12.97 28.61
N GLU A 245 -2.92 -12.59 29.68
CA GLU A 245 -3.51 -12.30 30.99
C GLU A 245 -4.21 -10.95 31.00
N LEU A 246 -3.66 -9.96 30.28
CA LEU A 246 -4.19 -8.60 30.22
C LEU A 246 -5.39 -8.48 29.28
N ARG A 247 -5.41 -9.22 28.17
CA ARG A 247 -6.43 -9.14 27.11
C ARG A 247 -7.89 -9.20 27.63
N PRO A 248 -8.27 -10.13 28.51
CA PRO A 248 -9.64 -10.16 29.05
C PRO A 248 -10.04 -8.88 29.79
N SER A 249 -9.10 -8.27 30.51
CA SER A 249 -9.34 -7.02 31.24
C SER A 249 -9.53 -5.85 30.30
N ILE A 250 -8.79 -5.81 29.19
CA ILE A 250 -8.96 -4.78 28.13
C ILE A 250 -10.33 -4.93 27.49
N PHE A 251 -10.74 -6.15 27.11
CA PHE A 251 -12.03 -6.38 26.47
C PHE A 251 -13.23 -6.16 27.39
N ALA A 252 -13.05 -6.33 28.70
CA ALA A 252 -14.09 -5.96 29.68
C ALA A 252 -14.39 -4.43 29.70
N LEU A 253 -13.46 -3.60 29.22
CA LEU A 253 -13.72 -2.16 29.07
C LEU A 253 -14.70 -1.88 27.91
N ALA A 254 -14.75 -2.72 26.88
CA ALA A 254 -15.68 -2.57 25.76
C ALA A 254 -17.13 -2.52 26.24
N ASP A 255 -17.50 -3.46 27.14
CA ASP A 255 -18.86 -3.52 27.70
C ASP A 255 -19.20 -2.27 28.50
N ARG A 256 -18.22 -1.75 29.26
CA ARG A 256 -18.39 -0.52 30.02
C ARG A 256 -18.59 0.70 29.13
N LEU A 257 -17.79 0.84 28.06
CA LEU A 257 -17.90 1.91 27.08
C LEU A 257 -19.26 1.85 26.36
N ASN A 258 -19.70 0.66 25.97
CA ASN A 258 -21.01 0.48 25.33
C ASN A 258 -22.17 0.90 26.24
N GLN A 259 -22.04 0.68 27.56
CA GLN A 259 -23.06 1.07 28.55
C GLN A 259 -23.15 2.59 28.74
N LEU A 260 -22.10 3.37 28.40
CA LEU A 260 -22.14 4.83 28.49
C LEU A 260 -23.06 5.47 27.45
N GLY A 261 -23.41 4.74 26.38
CA GLY A 261 -24.33 5.21 25.34
C GLY A 261 -23.84 6.47 24.60
N VAL A 262 -22.55 6.56 24.33
CA VAL A 262 -21.92 7.71 23.64
C VAL A 262 -22.47 7.82 22.23
N THR A 263 -22.83 9.05 21.82
CA THR A 263 -23.18 9.34 20.42
C THR A 263 -21.92 9.41 19.60
N LEU A 264 -21.78 8.51 18.62
CA LEU A 264 -20.64 8.50 17.72
C LEU A 264 -20.69 9.69 16.76
N THR A 265 -19.54 10.31 16.56
CA THR A 265 -19.33 11.40 15.61
C THR A 265 -18.24 11.05 14.60
N PRO A 266 -18.14 11.78 13.46
CA PRO A 266 -17.02 11.56 12.55
C PRO A 266 -15.70 11.96 13.24
N CYS A 267 -14.77 11.01 13.36
CA CYS A 267 -13.50 11.17 14.04
C CYS A 267 -12.33 10.81 13.11
N HIS A 268 -11.19 11.45 13.33
CA HIS A 268 -9.96 11.15 12.60
C HIS A 268 -9.25 9.89 13.11
N ASN A 269 -9.30 9.68 14.42
CA ASN A 269 -8.75 8.53 15.17
C ASN A 269 -7.21 8.41 15.21
N ASP A 270 -6.49 9.35 14.59
CA ASP A 270 -5.03 9.40 14.63
C ASP A 270 -4.56 10.88 14.79
N LEU A 271 -4.85 11.46 15.94
CA LEU A 271 -4.62 12.88 16.24
C LEU A 271 -3.18 13.14 16.75
N VAL A 272 -2.17 12.63 16.04
CA VAL A 272 -0.79 13.01 16.30
C VAL A 272 -0.49 14.41 15.75
N ALA A 273 0.46 15.11 16.37
CA ALA A 273 0.77 16.50 15.98
C ALA A 273 1.17 16.64 14.52
N GLU A 274 1.84 15.64 13.98
CA GLU A 274 2.35 15.57 12.62
C GLU A 274 1.24 15.50 11.55
N ASN A 275 0.02 15.13 11.95
CA ASN A 275 -1.16 15.14 11.07
C ASN A 275 -1.82 16.51 10.94
N PHE A 276 -1.36 17.51 11.69
CA PHE A 276 -1.80 18.90 11.56
C PHE A 276 -0.77 19.74 10.82
N VAL A 277 -1.19 20.29 9.68
CA VAL A 277 -0.31 21.09 8.82
C VAL A 277 -0.87 22.52 8.73
N LYS A 278 -0.05 23.50 9.12
CA LYS A 278 -0.36 24.91 9.01
C LYS A 278 0.07 25.41 7.63
N GLY A 279 -0.82 26.08 6.93
CA GLY A 279 -0.56 26.75 5.67
C GLY A 279 -0.06 28.18 5.83
N LEU A 280 0.38 28.78 4.72
CA LEU A 280 0.81 30.19 4.65
C LEU A 280 -0.32 31.15 5.06
N ASP A 281 -1.57 30.79 4.78
CA ASP A 281 -2.77 31.55 5.19
C ASP A 281 -3.07 31.44 6.69
N GLY A 282 -2.24 30.69 7.41
CA GLY A 282 -2.38 30.47 8.85
C GLY A 282 -3.47 29.49 9.25
N LYS A 283 -4.17 28.85 8.31
CA LYS A 283 -5.11 27.76 8.62
C LYS A 283 -4.37 26.48 8.95
N ILE A 284 -5.01 25.64 9.77
CA ILE A 284 -4.54 24.27 10.03
C ILE A 284 -5.42 23.31 9.23
N HIS A 285 -4.75 22.41 8.53
CA HIS A 285 -5.34 21.29 7.81
C HIS A 285 -5.02 20.00 8.54
N LEU A 286 -5.99 19.09 8.58
CA LEU A 286 -5.82 17.73 9.11
C LEU A 286 -5.63 16.78 7.93
N ILE A 287 -4.57 15.99 7.98
CA ILE A 287 -4.18 15.06 6.90
C ILE A 287 -4.14 13.62 7.44
N ASP A 288 -4.02 12.65 6.55
CA ASP A 288 -3.83 11.23 6.86
C ASP A 288 -5.05 10.55 7.51
N TRP A 289 -6.11 10.41 6.72
CA TRP A 289 -7.44 9.94 7.13
C TRP A 289 -7.60 8.41 7.15
N GLU A 290 -6.51 7.66 7.16
CA GLU A 290 -6.52 6.20 6.97
C GLU A 290 -7.18 5.42 8.12
N TYR A 291 -7.25 6.01 9.33
CA TYR A 291 -7.94 5.42 10.49
C TYR A 291 -9.30 6.08 10.78
N SER A 292 -9.75 7.00 9.94
CA SER A 292 -10.98 7.75 10.18
C SER A 292 -12.21 6.86 10.21
N GLY A 293 -13.18 7.22 11.02
CA GLY A 293 -14.43 6.49 11.20
C GLY A 293 -15.34 7.18 12.20
N MET A 294 -16.57 6.69 12.36
CA MET A 294 -17.45 7.12 13.43
C MET A 294 -16.92 6.59 14.76
N ASN A 295 -16.72 7.45 15.73
CA ASN A 295 -16.18 7.08 17.05
C ASN A 295 -16.66 8.04 18.13
N ASP A 296 -16.28 7.76 19.37
CA ASP A 296 -16.39 8.68 20.50
C ASP A 296 -15.52 9.93 20.22
N PRO A 297 -16.08 11.16 20.29
CA PRO A 297 -15.31 12.37 20.04
C PRO A 297 -14.21 12.65 21.08
N LEU A 298 -14.19 11.92 22.18
CA LEU A 298 -13.14 12.01 23.20
C LEU A 298 -11.94 11.07 22.93
N TRP A 299 -12.05 10.26 21.92
CA TRP A 299 -10.98 9.33 21.52
C TRP A 299 -9.75 10.06 20.99
#